data_9278efb6dcf80149a3142e1a1d169dd3
#
_entry.id   9278efb6dcf80149a3142e1a1d169dd3
#
_cell.length_a   1.000
_cell.length_b   1.000
_cell.length_c   1.000
_cell.angle_alpha   90.00
_cell.angle_beta   90.00
_cell.angle_gamma   90.00
#
_symmetry.space_group_name_H-M   'P 1'
#
loop_
_entity.id
_entity.type
_entity.pdbx_description
1 polymer ?
#
loop_
_entity_poly.entity_id
_entity_poly.type
_entity_poly.pdbx_seq_one_letter_code
_entity_poly.pdbx_strand_id
1 'polypeptide(L)'
;MNWDSLFAERTQQMKRSTVREILKLTARPEVISFAGGLPAPELFPVDRIREATDTVLAERGREALQYSTTEGMRELREWIAHRMSRGALKIDPDNILIVSGSQQALDLVARVLINEGDRIVVENPTYVGMLQCWRPYNLHFSAIPTDADG
;
A
#
# COMPACT_ATOMS: atom_id res chain seq x y z
N MET A 1 5.24 -8.51 -35.17
CA MET A 1 5.07 -7.25 -34.43
C MET A 1 6.12 -7.26 -33.32
N ASN A 2 7.00 -6.27 -33.27
CA ASN A 2 8.03 -6.18 -32.23
C ASN A 2 7.42 -5.45 -31.02
N TRP A 3 7.08 -6.17 -29.96
CA TRP A 3 6.49 -5.62 -28.75
C TRP A 3 7.46 -4.72 -27.98
N ASP A 4 8.77 -4.95 -28.10
CA ASP A 4 9.78 -4.19 -27.37
C ASP A 4 9.78 -2.70 -27.75
N SER A 5 9.39 -2.38 -29.00
CA SER A 5 9.28 -0.99 -29.48
C SER A 5 8.05 -0.24 -28.95
N LEU A 6 7.10 -0.95 -28.33
CA LEU A 6 5.86 -0.36 -27.79
C LEU A 6 5.95 -0.09 -26.28
N PHE A 7 6.95 -0.64 -25.59
CA PHE A 7 7.12 -0.40 -24.16
C PHE A 7 7.65 1.00 -23.88
N ALA A 8 7.08 1.63 -22.86
CA ALA A 8 7.59 2.91 -22.38
C ALA A 8 9.02 2.75 -21.83
N GLU A 9 9.88 3.77 -21.98
CA GLU A 9 11.29 3.74 -21.53
C GLU A 9 11.44 3.33 -20.07
N ARG A 10 10.53 3.80 -19.19
CA ARG A 10 10.51 3.43 -17.77
C ARG A 10 10.43 1.92 -17.52
N THR A 11 9.90 1.12 -18.46
CA THR A 11 9.83 -0.34 -18.29
C THR A 11 11.17 -1.01 -18.37
N GLN A 12 12.18 -0.40 -18.99
CA GLN A 12 13.54 -0.92 -19.06
C GLN A 12 14.18 -1.04 -17.68
N GLN A 13 13.72 -0.23 -16.74
CA GLN A 13 14.21 -0.24 -15.35
C GLN A 13 13.40 -1.15 -14.43
N MET A 14 12.25 -1.66 -14.91
CA MET A 14 11.41 -2.57 -14.14
C MET A 14 12.06 -3.96 -14.12
N LYS A 15 12.47 -4.40 -12.92
CA LYS A 15 12.97 -5.75 -12.67
C LYS A 15 11.88 -6.61 -12.03
N ARG A 16 12.01 -7.92 -12.16
CA ARG A 16 11.15 -8.85 -11.43
C ARG A 16 11.22 -8.57 -9.93
N SER A 17 10.08 -8.68 -9.26
CA SER A 17 10.00 -8.49 -7.81
C SER A 17 10.74 -9.61 -7.09
N THR A 18 11.82 -9.26 -6.39
CA THR A 18 12.57 -10.20 -5.54
C THR A 18 11.67 -10.82 -4.46
N VAL A 19 10.75 -10.04 -3.91
CA VAL A 19 9.78 -10.52 -2.91
C VAL A 19 8.91 -11.62 -3.49
N ARG A 20 8.41 -11.47 -4.73
CA ARG A 20 7.60 -12.52 -5.38
C ARG A 20 8.38 -13.80 -5.63
N GLU A 21 9.66 -13.72 -5.98
CA GLU A 21 10.49 -14.90 -6.18
C GLU A 21 10.74 -15.63 -4.83
N ILE A 22 10.96 -14.87 -3.76
CA ILE A 22 11.09 -15.44 -2.41
C ILE A 22 9.77 -16.09 -1.98
N LEU A 23 8.62 -15.45 -2.20
CA LEU A 23 7.31 -16.00 -1.84
C LEU A 23 7.00 -17.33 -2.54
N LYS A 24 7.49 -17.56 -3.76
CA LYS A 24 7.37 -18.87 -4.43
C LYS A 24 8.13 -19.98 -3.69
N LEU A 25 9.28 -19.67 -3.11
CA LEU A 25 10.05 -20.62 -2.32
C LEU A 25 9.42 -20.89 -0.97
N THR A 26 8.86 -19.85 -0.33
CA THR A 26 8.25 -19.95 1.00
C THR A 26 6.85 -20.55 0.99
N ALA A 27 6.25 -20.77 -0.18
CA ALA A 27 4.97 -21.48 -0.32
C ALA A 27 5.09 -23.00 -0.10
N ARG A 28 6.31 -23.55 0.06
CA ARG A 28 6.52 -24.97 0.32
C ARG A 28 6.21 -25.29 1.78
N PRO A 29 5.45 -26.37 2.08
CA PRO A 29 5.02 -26.69 3.44
C PRO A 29 6.16 -26.95 4.44
N GLU A 30 7.31 -27.37 3.93
CA GLU A 30 8.50 -27.66 4.74
C GLU A 30 9.32 -26.42 5.10
N VAL A 31 8.96 -25.24 4.58
CA VAL A 31 9.71 -24.01 4.78
C VAL A 31 9.07 -23.14 5.85
N ILE A 32 9.80 -22.89 6.94
CA ILE A 32 9.43 -21.84 7.91
C ILE A 32 9.94 -20.51 7.39
N SER A 33 9.03 -19.63 7.00
CA SER A 33 9.39 -18.36 6.38
C SER A 33 9.38 -17.21 7.38
N PHE A 34 10.50 -16.48 7.41
CA PHE A 34 10.61 -15.17 8.05
C PHE A 34 10.65 -14.03 7.04
N ALA A 35 10.35 -14.32 5.77
CA ALA A 35 10.36 -13.36 4.68
C ALA A 35 8.94 -13.07 4.19
N GLY A 36 8.74 -11.86 3.64
CA GLY A 36 7.50 -11.45 2.97
C GLY A 36 6.46 -10.80 3.88
N GLY A 37 6.58 -10.91 5.19
CA GLY A 37 5.67 -10.24 6.16
C GLY A 37 4.21 -10.62 6.01
N LEU A 38 3.91 -11.87 5.63
CA LEU A 38 2.53 -12.35 5.52
C LEU A 38 1.91 -12.51 6.91
N PRO A 39 0.68 -11.97 7.13
CA PRO A 39 -0.04 -12.21 8.37
C PRO A 39 -0.34 -13.70 8.58
N ALA A 40 -0.43 -14.13 9.83
CA ALA A 40 -0.82 -15.48 10.20
C ALA A 40 -2.28 -15.75 9.78
N PRO A 41 -2.54 -16.71 8.87
CA PRO A 41 -3.89 -16.92 8.31
C PRO A 41 -4.93 -17.29 9.37
N GLU A 42 -4.52 -17.98 10.42
CA GLU A 42 -5.38 -18.41 11.54
C GLU A 42 -5.88 -17.26 12.41
N LEU A 43 -5.25 -16.08 12.30
CA LEU A 43 -5.66 -14.88 13.04
C LEU A 43 -6.65 -14.01 12.27
N PHE A 44 -6.97 -14.34 11.03
CA PHE A 44 -7.97 -13.57 10.29
C PHE A 44 -9.36 -13.73 10.92
N PRO A 45 -10.06 -12.63 11.23
CA PRO A 45 -11.37 -12.67 11.88
C PRO A 45 -12.48 -12.96 10.86
N VAL A 46 -12.41 -14.13 10.21
CA VAL A 46 -13.28 -14.50 9.07
C VAL A 46 -14.76 -14.40 9.41
N ASP A 47 -15.17 -14.91 10.58
CA ASP A 47 -16.59 -14.90 10.96
C ASP A 47 -17.10 -13.49 11.23
N ARG A 48 -16.29 -12.64 11.85
CA ARG A 48 -16.64 -11.22 12.06
C ARG A 48 -16.76 -10.45 10.74
N ILE A 49 -15.91 -10.76 9.77
CA ILE A 49 -15.97 -10.14 8.43
C ILE A 49 -17.25 -10.59 7.72
N ARG A 50 -17.60 -11.88 7.83
CA ARG A 50 -18.84 -12.42 7.25
C ARG A 50 -20.08 -11.72 7.85
N GLU A 51 -20.17 -11.66 9.18
CA GLU A 51 -21.25 -10.99 9.89
C GLU A 51 -21.38 -9.51 9.48
N ALA A 52 -20.26 -8.78 9.44
CA ALA A 52 -20.26 -7.39 9.00
C ALA A 52 -20.70 -7.23 7.54
N THR A 53 -20.29 -8.15 6.67
CA THR A 53 -20.66 -8.15 5.26
C THR A 53 -22.16 -8.40 5.10
N ASP A 54 -22.69 -9.39 5.78
CA ASP A 54 -24.13 -9.73 5.76
C ASP A 54 -24.97 -8.55 6.25
N THR A 55 -24.55 -7.89 7.34
CA THR A 55 -25.22 -6.71 7.87
C THR A 55 -25.25 -5.57 6.85
N VAL A 56 -24.10 -5.22 6.27
CA VAL A 56 -24.00 -4.14 5.28
C VAL A 56 -24.84 -4.43 4.04
N LEU A 57 -24.80 -5.67 3.54
CA LEU A 57 -25.59 -6.04 2.36
C LEU A 57 -27.10 -6.04 2.63
N ALA A 58 -27.52 -6.44 3.82
CA ALA A 58 -28.93 -6.43 4.22
C ALA A 58 -29.46 -4.99 4.39
N GLU A 59 -28.70 -4.11 5.02
CA GLU A 59 -29.16 -2.77 5.38
C GLU A 59 -28.91 -1.73 4.28
N ARG A 60 -27.74 -1.79 3.62
CA ARG A 60 -27.24 -0.77 2.67
C ARG A 60 -26.71 -1.38 1.37
N GLY A 61 -27.11 -2.60 0.98
CA GLY A 61 -26.51 -3.34 -0.12
C GLY A 61 -26.48 -2.57 -1.44
N ARG A 62 -27.55 -1.85 -1.80
CA ARG A 62 -27.58 -1.04 -3.03
C ARG A 62 -26.56 0.09 -3.04
N GLU A 63 -26.36 0.72 -1.89
CA GLU A 63 -25.37 1.80 -1.72
C GLU A 63 -23.96 1.22 -1.67
N ALA A 64 -23.73 0.15 -0.92
CA ALA A 64 -22.43 -0.47 -0.74
C ALA A 64 -21.85 -1.05 -2.05
N LEU A 65 -22.72 -1.46 -2.99
CA LEU A 65 -22.33 -2.00 -4.29
C LEU A 65 -22.31 -0.94 -5.41
N GLN A 66 -22.61 0.32 -5.11
CA GLN A 66 -22.62 1.41 -6.08
C GLN A 66 -21.26 2.14 -6.09
N TYR A 67 -21.01 2.85 -7.18
CA TYR A 67 -19.91 3.83 -7.22
C TYR A 67 -20.07 4.88 -6.12
N SER A 68 -18.94 5.29 -5.53
CA SER A 68 -18.90 6.31 -4.51
C SER A 68 -18.05 7.50 -4.94
N THR A 69 -17.83 8.48 -4.05
CA THR A 69 -16.93 9.60 -4.28
C THR A 69 -15.48 9.12 -4.37
N THR A 70 -14.65 9.89 -5.08
CA THR A 70 -13.22 9.58 -5.27
C THR A 70 -12.48 9.44 -3.94
N GLU A 71 -12.85 10.26 -2.95
CA GLU A 71 -12.23 10.28 -1.63
C GLU A 71 -12.62 9.09 -0.76
N GLY A 72 -13.69 8.41 -1.11
CA GLY A 72 -14.28 7.33 -0.33
C GLY A 72 -15.43 7.80 0.56
N MET A 73 -16.15 6.84 1.15
CA MET A 73 -17.34 7.10 1.96
C MET A 73 -17.02 8.03 3.14
N ARG A 74 -17.87 9.05 3.32
CA ARG A 74 -17.66 10.09 4.33
C ARG A 74 -17.63 9.50 5.75
N GLU A 75 -18.52 8.61 6.06
CA GLU A 75 -18.60 7.98 7.38
C GLU A 75 -17.29 7.24 7.75
N LEU A 76 -16.67 6.57 6.77
CA LEU A 76 -15.39 5.89 6.97
C LEU A 76 -14.27 6.90 7.20
N ARG A 77 -14.24 8.00 6.44
CA ARG A 77 -13.26 9.08 6.61
C ARG A 77 -13.40 9.77 7.96
N GLU A 78 -14.63 10.04 8.42
CA GLU A 78 -14.93 10.60 9.75
C GLU A 78 -14.46 9.66 10.87
N TRP A 79 -14.73 8.37 10.74
CA TRP A 79 -14.26 7.38 11.70
C TRP A 79 -12.72 7.34 11.79
N ILE A 80 -12.03 7.35 10.64
CA ILE A 80 -10.56 7.39 10.58
C ILE A 80 -10.03 8.68 11.16
N ALA A 81 -10.61 9.84 10.81
CA ALA A 81 -10.23 11.15 11.34
C ALA A 81 -10.32 11.18 12.86
N HIS A 82 -11.42 10.69 13.42
CA HIS A 82 -11.60 10.56 14.87
C HIS A 82 -10.54 9.65 15.51
N ARG A 83 -10.31 8.47 14.94
CA ARG A 83 -9.33 7.50 15.45
C ARG A 83 -7.90 8.01 15.41
N MET A 84 -7.53 8.77 14.39
CA MET A 84 -6.17 9.29 14.18
C MET A 84 -5.91 10.60 14.91
N SER A 85 -6.96 11.34 15.29
CA SER A 85 -6.83 12.58 16.06
C SER A 85 -6.38 12.27 17.49
N ARG A 86 -5.25 12.86 17.92
CA ARG A 86 -4.69 12.65 19.27
C ARG A 86 -4.18 13.96 19.84
N GLY A 87 -4.54 14.27 21.11
CA GLY A 87 -4.12 15.49 21.77
C GLY A 87 -4.47 16.75 20.98
N ALA A 88 -3.46 17.54 20.65
CA ALA A 88 -3.62 18.75 19.85
C ALA A 88 -3.79 18.48 18.34
N LEU A 89 -3.40 17.29 17.85
CA LEU A 89 -3.57 16.93 16.45
C LEU A 89 -5.04 16.63 16.16
N LYS A 90 -5.65 17.45 15.33
CA LYS A 90 -7.00 17.26 14.80
C LYS A 90 -6.90 17.00 13.29
N ILE A 91 -7.47 15.89 12.86
CA ILE A 91 -7.51 15.52 11.45
C ILE A 91 -8.93 15.75 10.92
N ASP A 92 -9.02 16.53 9.85
CA ASP A 92 -10.27 16.74 9.15
C ASP A 92 -10.55 15.52 8.22
N PRO A 93 -11.78 15.01 8.14
CA PRO A 93 -12.16 13.98 7.18
C PRO A 93 -11.79 14.32 5.72
N ASP A 94 -11.74 15.60 5.38
CA ASP A 94 -11.36 16.05 4.04
C ASP A 94 -9.84 15.96 3.76
N ASN A 95 -9.03 15.64 4.77
CA ASN A 95 -7.62 15.29 4.62
C ASN A 95 -7.40 13.77 4.45
N ILE A 96 -8.46 12.98 4.27
CA ILE A 96 -8.39 11.52 4.16
C ILE A 96 -8.86 11.08 2.79
N LEU A 97 -8.04 10.27 2.14
CA LEU A 97 -8.35 9.57 0.91
C LEU A 97 -8.32 8.05 1.16
N ILE A 98 -9.41 7.37 0.84
CA ILE A 98 -9.49 5.91 0.91
C ILE A 98 -8.87 5.32 -0.35
N VAL A 99 -7.94 4.38 -0.16
CA VAL A 99 -7.21 3.73 -1.26
C VAL A 99 -7.26 2.21 -1.13
N SER A 100 -7.00 1.49 -2.22
CA SER A 100 -6.91 0.03 -2.25
C SER A 100 -5.55 -0.47 -1.76
N GLY A 101 -5.19 -0.09 -0.54
CA GLY A 101 -3.95 -0.50 0.12
C GLY A 101 -2.80 0.48 -0.08
N SER A 102 -1.71 0.26 0.69
CA SER A 102 -0.54 1.13 0.75
C SER A 102 0.18 1.29 -0.59
N GLN A 103 0.15 0.28 -1.45
CA GLN A 103 0.81 0.35 -2.75
C GLN A 103 0.19 1.43 -3.65
N GLN A 104 -1.15 1.57 -3.64
CA GLN A 104 -1.83 2.65 -4.36
C GLN A 104 -1.51 4.01 -3.73
N ALA A 105 -1.45 4.09 -2.40
CA ALA A 105 -1.07 5.33 -1.71
C ALA A 105 0.33 5.79 -2.12
N LEU A 106 1.30 4.88 -2.13
CA LEU A 106 2.67 5.16 -2.56
C LEU A 106 2.75 5.64 -4.02
N ASP A 107 2.00 5.02 -4.93
CA ASP A 107 1.96 5.44 -6.34
C ASP A 107 1.36 6.85 -6.48
N LEU A 108 0.26 7.14 -5.79
CA LEU A 108 -0.37 8.46 -5.81
C LEU A 108 0.53 9.55 -5.23
N VAL A 109 1.18 9.27 -4.09
CA VAL A 109 2.16 10.20 -3.48
C VAL A 109 3.30 10.50 -4.45
N ALA A 110 3.85 9.47 -5.11
CA ALA A 110 4.91 9.66 -6.09
C ALA A 110 4.46 10.54 -7.26
N ARG A 111 3.27 10.29 -7.81
CA ARG A 111 2.73 11.07 -8.95
C ARG A 111 2.53 12.55 -8.63
N VAL A 112 2.25 12.88 -7.37
CA VAL A 112 1.96 14.25 -6.95
C VAL A 112 3.21 15.00 -6.49
N LEU A 113 4.16 14.31 -5.85
CA LEU A 113 5.26 14.94 -5.12
C LEU A 113 6.65 14.67 -5.68
N ILE A 114 6.81 13.70 -6.60
CA ILE A 114 8.13 13.22 -7.03
C ILE A 114 8.35 13.46 -8.51
N ASN A 115 9.46 14.10 -8.85
CA ASN A 115 9.96 14.22 -10.22
C ASN A 115 11.07 13.18 -10.48
N GLU A 116 11.33 12.92 -11.75
CA GLU A 116 12.44 12.07 -12.15
C GLU A 116 13.78 12.64 -11.66
N GLY A 117 14.60 11.78 -11.03
CA GLY A 117 15.91 12.15 -10.52
C GLY A 117 15.91 12.84 -9.15
N ASP A 118 14.75 12.99 -8.50
CA ASP A 118 14.70 13.58 -7.16
C ASP A 118 15.48 12.77 -6.12
N ARG A 119 15.91 13.45 -5.05
CA ARG A 119 16.54 12.82 -3.90
C ARG A 119 15.52 12.47 -2.85
N ILE A 120 15.55 11.20 -2.42
CA ILE A 120 14.68 10.67 -1.37
C ILE A 120 15.54 10.17 -0.22
N VAL A 121 15.19 10.59 0.98
CA VAL A 121 15.81 10.11 2.22
C VAL A 121 15.00 8.92 2.72
N VAL A 122 15.68 7.83 3.05
CA VAL A 122 15.07 6.57 3.51
C VAL A 122 15.83 6.00 4.69
N GLU A 123 15.20 5.17 5.46
CA GLU A 123 15.84 4.33 6.48
C GLU A 123 16.63 3.18 5.83
N ASN A 124 17.53 2.55 6.59
CA ASN A 124 18.23 1.36 6.16
C ASN A 124 18.21 0.30 7.28
N PRO A 125 17.37 -0.74 7.17
CA PRO A 125 16.58 -1.15 6.01
C PRO A 125 15.31 -0.32 5.78
N THR A 126 14.81 -0.27 4.54
CA THR A 126 13.55 0.40 4.16
C THR A 126 12.57 -0.53 3.47
N TYR A 127 11.33 -0.07 3.29
CA TYR A 127 10.27 -0.86 2.69
C TYR A 127 10.50 -1.11 1.20
N VAL A 128 10.69 -2.39 0.85
CA VAL A 128 11.01 -2.83 -0.53
C VAL A 128 9.87 -2.50 -1.51
N GLY A 129 8.61 -2.52 -1.05
CA GLY A 129 7.45 -2.18 -1.87
C GLY A 129 7.50 -0.74 -2.38
N MET A 130 7.96 0.20 -1.56
CA MET A 130 8.18 1.59 -1.95
C MET A 130 9.30 1.70 -3.00
N LEU A 131 10.44 1.06 -2.77
CA LEU A 131 11.56 1.07 -3.72
C LEU A 131 11.16 0.54 -5.10
N GLN A 132 10.28 -0.47 -5.14
CA GLN A 132 9.77 -1.03 -6.39
C GLN A 132 8.76 -0.09 -7.07
N CYS A 133 7.87 0.52 -6.31
CA CYS A 133 6.85 1.46 -6.79
C CYS A 133 7.49 2.69 -7.44
N TRP A 134 8.53 3.23 -6.79
CA TRP A 134 9.16 4.49 -7.20
C TRP A 134 10.34 4.31 -8.16
N ARG A 135 10.72 3.09 -8.48
CA ARG A 135 11.81 2.81 -9.44
C ARG A 135 11.68 3.54 -10.78
N PRO A 136 10.47 3.69 -11.38
CA PRO A 136 10.29 4.39 -12.65
C PRO A 136 10.69 5.87 -12.65
N TYR A 137 10.90 6.47 -11.48
CA TYR A 137 11.28 7.87 -11.34
C TYR A 137 12.80 8.12 -11.27
N ASN A 138 13.64 7.09 -11.42
CA ASN A 138 15.11 7.22 -11.40
C ASN A 138 15.65 7.95 -10.16
N LEU A 139 15.12 7.68 -8.99
CA LEU A 139 15.40 8.41 -7.77
C LEU A 139 16.80 8.13 -7.22
N HIS A 140 17.38 9.14 -6.58
CA HIS A 140 18.59 9.04 -5.79
C HIS A 140 18.24 8.82 -4.32
N PHE A 141 18.39 7.58 -3.83
CA PHE A 141 18.14 7.25 -2.44
C PHE A 141 19.36 7.54 -1.56
N SER A 142 19.14 8.28 -0.47
CA SER A 142 20.12 8.51 0.58
C SER A 142 19.62 7.86 1.87
N ALA A 143 20.33 6.84 2.33
CA ALA A 143 20.00 6.18 3.58
C ALA A 143 20.48 7.00 4.77
N ILE A 144 19.62 7.16 5.79
CA ILE A 144 20.02 7.67 7.10
C ILE A 144 20.26 6.48 8.04
N PRO A 145 21.27 6.56 8.89
CA PRO A 145 21.47 5.55 9.92
C PRO A 145 20.32 5.64 10.93
N THR A 146 19.80 4.48 11.31
CA THR A 146 18.85 4.33 12.41
C THR A 146 19.57 3.71 13.61
N ASP A 147 19.19 4.09 14.81
CA ASP A 147 19.67 3.47 16.05
C ASP A 147 18.78 2.30 16.50
N ALA A 148 18.96 1.85 17.76
CA ALA A 148 18.19 0.72 18.28
C ALA A 148 16.71 1.02 18.48
N ASP A 149 16.34 2.27 18.51
CA ASP A 149 14.96 2.74 18.71
C ASP A 149 14.27 3.15 17.39
N GLY A 150 15.00 3.13 16.26
CA GLY A 150 14.51 3.39 14.90
C GLY A 150 14.86 4.75 14.32
#